data_7d1fa29f0e9fcf1e427013e1c0c6c4b9
#
_entry.id   7d1fa29f0e9fcf1e427013e1c0c6c4b9
#
_cell.length_a   1.000
_cell.length_b   1.000
_cell.length_c   1.000
_cell.angle_alpha   90.00
_cell.angle_beta   90.00
_cell.angle_gamma   90.00
#
_symmetry.space_group_name_H-M   'P 1'
#
loop_
_entity.id
_entity.type
_entity.pdbx_description
1 polymer ?
#
loop_
_entity_poly.entity_id
_entity_poly.type
_entity_poly.pdbx_seq_one_letter_code
_entity_poly.pdbx_strand_id
1 'polypeptide(L)'
;MKKSKKFIIRFLNDLLKKYFSTSLYPIFVFLRTIRSFKKKINGKKSFVTFSNNLSEINKNEFKITSQNNEDGIIEYIFKKIPNNKYFVEIGFGYYEFNSLNLVKNNWNGKLIDFNIEEALALRSNLKHFFSKSKIDIINSKVNKK
;
A
#
# COMPACT_ATOMS: atom_id res chain seq x y z
N MET A 1 -2.50 28.48 2.83
CA MET A 1 -1.29 27.77 3.34
C MET A 1 -1.00 26.37 2.74
N LYS A 2 -1.98 25.50 2.42
CA LYS A 2 -1.70 24.17 1.83
C LYS A 2 -1.14 24.18 0.39
N LYS A 3 -1.51 25.16 -0.46
CA LYS A 3 -1.01 25.27 -1.86
C LYS A 3 0.48 25.63 -1.94
N SER A 4 0.96 26.49 -1.05
CA SER A 4 2.37 26.91 -0.99
C SER A 4 3.31 25.74 -0.65
N LYS A 5 2.95 24.87 0.30
CA LYS A 5 3.78 23.70 0.66
C LYS A 5 3.92 22.70 -0.51
N LYS A 6 2.85 22.49 -1.30
CA LYS A 6 2.93 21.58 -2.48
C LYS A 6 3.82 22.15 -3.59
N PHE A 7 3.79 23.47 -3.78
CA PHE A 7 4.65 24.14 -4.74
C PHE A 7 6.14 24.06 -4.35
N ILE A 8 6.45 24.33 -3.09
CA ILE A 8 7.84 24.23 -2.57
C ILE A 8 8.37 22.80 -2.70
N ILE A 9 7.56 21.79 -2.39
CA ILE A 9 7.98 20.39 -2.52
C ILE A 9 8.22 20.01 -3.99
N ARG A 10 7.38 20.45 -4.93
CA ARG A 10 7.63 20.25 -6.37
C ARG A 10 8.90 20.93 -6.82
N PHE A 11 9.06 22.20 -6.50
CA PHE A 11 10.24 22.98 -6.84
C PHE A 11 11.53 22.35 -6.31
N LEU A 12 11.55 21.92 -5.03
CA LEU A 12 12.67 21.20 -4.45
C LEU A 12 12.94 19.85 -5.13
N ASN A 13 11.91 19.12 -5.51
CA ASN A 13 12.07 17.86 -6.25
C ASN A 13 12.67 18.10 -7.63
N ASP A 14 12.26 19.14 -8.34
CA ASP A 14 12.77 19.48 -9.67
C ASP A 14 14.20 20.01 -9.59
N LEU A 15 14.52 20.76 -8.56
CA LEU A 15 15.89 21.23 -8.28
C LEU A 15 16.82 20.05 -7.91
N LEU A 16 16.35 19.13 -7.06
CA LEU A 16 17.08 17.92 -6.72
C LEU A 16 17.31 17.02 -7.95
N LYS A 17 16.30 16.85 -8.82
CA LYS A 17 16.45 16.14 -10.10
C LYS A 17 17.53 16.76 -10.98
N LYS A 18 17.57 18.09 -11.06
CA LYS A 18 18.49 18.83 -11.93
C LYS A 18 19.95 18.83 -11.44
N TYR A 19 20.16 18.91 -10.13
CA TYR A 19 21.50 19.09 -9.55
C TYR A 19 22.10 17.84 -8.89
N PHE A 20 21.28 16.83 -8.56
CA PHE A 20 21.73 15.58 -7.94
C PHE A 20 21.41 14.36 -8.84
N SER A 21 21.65 14.49 -10.11
CA SER A 21 21.06 13.67 -11.17
C SER A 21 21.39 12.19 -11.16
N THR A 22 22.29 11.66 -10.33
CA THR A 22 22.61 10.22 -10.44
C THR A 22 22.77 9.46 -9.13
N SER A 23 23.26 10.03 -8.04
CA SER A 23 23.58 9.22 -6.85
C SER A 23 22.68 9.46 -5.63
N LEU A 24 22.20 10.67 -5.38
CA LEU A 24 21.44 10.99 -4.17
C LEU A 24 19.92 10.95 -4.36
N TYR A 25 19.42 11.16 -5.58
CA TYR A 25 17.98 11.13 -5.87
C TYR A 25 17.31 9.78 -5.55
N PRO A 26 17.89 8.63 -5.93
CA PRO A 26 17.35 7.32 -5.54
C PRO A 26 17.27 7.14 -4.02
N ILE A 27 18.28 7.63 -3.28
CA ILE A 27 18.28 7.56 -1.81
C ILE A 27 17.16 8.42 -1.22
N PHE A 28 16.97 9.63 -1.75
CA PHE A 28 15.88 10.52 -1.30
C PHE A 28 14.50 9.94 -1.57
N VAL A 29 14.28 9.39 -2.77
CA VAL A 29 13.04 8.69 -3.13
C VAL A 29 12.82 7.51 -2.18
N PHE A 30 13.84 6.70 -1.95
CA PHE A 30 13.80 5.58 -1.02
C PHE A 30 13.40 6.00 0.41
N LEU A 31 14.05 7.01 0.98
CA LEU A 31 13.74 7.52 2.32
C LEU A 31 12.31 8.09 2.40
N ARG A 32 11.86 8.76 1.35
CA ARG A 32 10.49 9.28 1.27
C ARG A 32 9.45 8.15 1.22
N THR A 33 9.71 7.11 0.44
CA THR A 33 8.82 5.94 0.35
C THR A 33 8.73 5.20 1.68
N ILE A 34 9.86 4.96 2.34
CA ILE A 34 9.89 4.33 3.68
C ILE A 34 9.09 5.14 4.69
N ARG A 35 9.28 6.46 4.73
CA ARG A 35 8.55 7.33 5.67
C ARG A 35 7.04 7.32 5.44
N SER A 36 6.62 7.40 4.18
CA SER A 36 5.21 7.34 3.80
C SER A 36 4.60 5.99 4.14
N PHE A 37 5.30 4.92 3.83
CA PHE A 37 4.89 3.55 4.13
C PHE A 37 4.78 3.32 5.63
N LYS A 38 5.78 3.73 6.42
CA LYS A 38 5.75 3.66 7.89
C LYS A 38 4.55 4.38 8.49
N LYS A 39 4.21 5.55 7.96
CA LYS A 39 3.02 6.29 8.39
C LYS A 39 1.73 5.50 8.14
N LYS A 40 1.65 4.82 7.00
CA LYS A 40 0.47 4.05 6.62
C LYS A 40 0.32 2.76 7.44
N ILE A 41 1.37 1.99 7.64
CA ILE A 41 1.31 0.76 8.45
C ILE A 41 1.01 1.03 9.93
N ASN A 42 1.32 2.22 10.43
CA ASN A 42 1.00 2.65 11.78
C ASN A 42 -0.38 3.35 11.88
N GLY A 43 -1.17 3.33 10.80
CA GLY A 43 -2.51 3.89 10.77
C GLY A 43 -3.41 3.25 11.83
N LYS A 44 -4.22 4.08 12.50
CA LYS A 44 -5.24 3.61 13.44
C LYS A 44 -6.49 3.19 12.67
N LYS A 45 -7.20 2.20 13.20
CA LYS A 45 -8.50 1.77 12.68
C LYS A 45 -9.48 2.93 12.76
N SER A 46 -10.05 3.31 11.63
CA SER A 46 -11.13 4.30 11.56
C SER A 46 -12.38 3.65 11.00
N PHE A 47 -13.48 3.81 11.72
CA PHE A 47 -14.78 3.29 11.31
C PHE A 47 -15.53 4.33 10.50
N VAL A 48 -16.33 3.85 9.56
CA VAL A 48 -17.26 4.69 8.79
C VAL A 48 -18.59 4.74 9.54
N THR A 49 -19.15 5.92 9.70
CA THR A 49 -20.51 6.11 10.27
C THR A 49 -21.51 5.98 9.13
N PHE A 50 -22.40 5.03 9.21
CA PHE A 50 -23.38 4.74 8.17
C PHE A 50 -24.80 5.14 8.57
N SER A 51 -25.62 5.49 7.58
CA SER A 51 -27.07 5.58 7.70
C SER A 51 -27.72 4.17 7.73
N ASN A 52 -28.89 4.06 8.32
CA ASN A 52 -29.51 2.81 8.82
C ASN A 52 -29.85 1.67 7.82
N ASN A 53 -29.56 1.76 6.51
CA ASN A 53 -30.03 0.78 5.50
C ASN A 53 -28.93 0.11 4.69
N LEU A 54 -27.82 -0.28 5.32
CA LEU A 54 -26.69 -0.91 4.60
C LEU A 54 -26.72 -2.44 4.68
N SER A 55 -26.18 -3.09 3.65
CA SER A 55 -25.93 -4.54 3.66
C SER A 55 -25.01 -4.93 4.82
N GLU A 56 -25.09 -6.18 5.27
CA GLU A 56 -24.27 -6.68 6.39
C GLU A 56 -22.76 -6.52 6.09
N ILE A 57 -22.34 -6.67 4.85
CA ILE A 57 -20.95 -6.46 4.43
C ILE A 57 -20.52 -5.02 4.67
N ASN A 58 -21.33 -4.05 4.26
CA ASN A 58 -20.96 -2.64 4.37
C ASN A 58 -20.90 -2.15 5.83
N LYS A 59 -21.65 -2.77 6.73
CA LYS A 59 -21.55 -2.48 8.16
C LYS A 59 -20.17 -2.80 8.75
N ASN A 60 -19.39 -3.62 8.07
CA ASN A 60 -18.04 -4.00 8.49
C ASN A 60 -16.94 -3.12 7.89
N GLU A 61 -17.28 -2.10 7.11
CA GLU A 61 -16.28 -1.19 6.54
C GLU A 61 -15.48 -0.47 7.63
N PHE A 62 -14.18 -0.56 7.53
CA PHE A 62 -13.25 0.29 8.26
C PHE A 62 -11.94 0.43 7.48
N LYS A 63 -11.18 1.45 7.82
CA LYS A 63 -9.88 1.76 7.22
C LYS A 63 -8.75 1.63 8.22
N ILE A 64 -7.69 0.94 7.83
CA ILE A 64 -6.37 0.97 8.46
C ILE A 64 -5.33 1.37 7.41
N THR A 65 -5.32 0.67 6.28
CA THR A 65 -4.30 0.79 5.22
C THR A 65 -4.89 0.98 3.83
N SER A 66 -6.07 0.46 3.57
CA SER A 66 -6.75 0.51 2.27
C SER A 66 -7.14 1.93 1.85
N GLN A 67 -7.55 2.10 0.60
CA GLN A 67 -7.95 3.39 0.05
C GLN A 67 -9.37 3.77 0.45
N ASN A 68 -10.32 2.83 0.33
CA ASN A 68 -11.76 3.07 0.45
C ASN A 68 -12.45 2.20 1.52
N ASN A 69 -11.77 1.95 2.64
CA ASN A 69 -12.28 1.17 3.80
C ASN A 69 -12.41 -0.34 3.58
N GLU A 70 -11.79 -0.88 2.53
CA GLU A 70 -11.85 -2.30 2.17
C GLU A 70 -11.24 -3.21 3.25
N ASP A 71 -10.37 -2.70 4.12
CA ASP A 71 -9.75 -3.49 5.20
C ASP A 71 -10.80 -4.22 6.04
N GLY A 72 -11.91 -3.56 6.35
CA GLY A 72 -13.00 -4.14 7.14
C GLY A 72 -13.77 -5.21 6.39
N ILE A 73 -14.06 -4.97 5.13
CA ILE A 73 -14.77 -5.93 4.26
C ILE A 73 -13.92 -7.19 4.10
N ILE A 74 -12.63 -7.02 3.78
CA ILE A 74 -11.69 -8.13 3.60
C ILE A 74 -11.59 -8.95 4.90
N GLU A 75 -11.44 -8.29 6.05
CA GLU A 75 -11.40 -8.98 7.35
C GLU A 75 -12.69 -9.74 7.64
N TYR A 76 -13.85 -9.15 7.36
CA TYR A 76 -15.16 -9.79 7.55
C TYR A 76 -15.31 -11.05 6.70
N ILE A 77 -14.96 -10.97 5.40
CA ILE A 77 -15.03 -12.10 4.47
C ILE A 77 -14.13 -13.24 4.97
N PHE A 78 -12.87 -12.95 5.29
CA PHE A 78 -11.93 -13.99 5.71
C PHE A 78 -12.20 -14.58 7.11
N LYS A 79 -13.02 -13.93 7.93
CA LYS A 79 -13.57 -14.53 9.14
C LYS A 79 -14.68 -15.54 8.87
N LYS A 80 -15.38 -15.43 7.74
CA LYS A 80 -16.53 -16.27 7.37
C LYS A 80 -16.15 -17.48 6.53
N ILE A 81 -15.06 -17.41 5.78
CA ILE A 81 -14.61 -18.47 4.89
C ILE A 81 -13.31 -19.13 5.37
N PRO A 82 -13.17 -20.45 5.20
CA PRO A 82 -11.89 -21.12 5.42
C PRO A 82 -10.79 -20.50 4.54
N ASN A 83 -9.62 -20.27 5.12
CA ASN A 83 -8.50 -19.73 4.38
C ASN A 83 -7.16 -20.23 4.94
N ASN A 84 -6.13 -20.22 4.10
CA ASN A 84 -4.76 -20.61 4.44
C ASN A 84 -3.84 -19.40 4.69
N LYS A 85 -4.41 -18.22 4.91
CA LYS A 85 -3.70 -16.94 5.04
C LYS A 85 -2.78 -16.62 3.86
N TYR A 86 -3.28 -16.86 2.65
CA TYR A 86 -2.60 -16.56 1.41
C TYR A 86 -3.49 -15.72 0.50
N PHE A 87 -2.92 -14.70 -0.12
CA PHE A 87 -3.63 -13.80 -1.04
C PHE A 87 -2.88 -13.61 -2.35
N VAL A 88 -3.61 -13.16 -3.37
CA VAL A 88 -3.08 -12.64 -4.63
C VAL A 88 -3.75 -11.31 -4.91
N GLU A 89 -2.98 -10.27 -5.17
CA GLU A 89 -3.48 -8.96 -5.59
C GLU A 89 -2.82 -8.55 -6.90
N ILE A 90 -3.63 -8.04 -7.82
CA ILE A 90 -3.20 -7.54 -9.13
C ILE A 90 -3.47 -6.05 -9.18
N GLY A 91 -2.44 -5.28 -9.51
CA GLY A 91 -2.48 -3.82 -9.47
C GLY A 91 -2.28 -3.30 -8.05
N PHE A 92 -1.14 -2.71 -7.78
CA PHE A 92 -0.85 -2.14 -6.47
C PHE A 92 -0.01 -0.85 -6.60
N GLY A 93 -0.18 0.07 -5.67
CA GLY A 93 0.79 1.14 -5.44
C GLY A 93 1.78 0.74 -4.34
N TYR A 94 3.03 1.19 -4.43
CA TYR A 94 4.08 0.81 -3.47
C TYR A 94 3.76 1.15 -2.00
N TYR A 95 2.80 2.02 -1.76
CA TYR A 95 2.35 2.42 -0.43
C TYR A 95 0.84 2.27 -0.22
N GLU A 96 0.09 1.80 -1.23
CA GLU A 96 -1.37 1.74 -1.19
C GLU A 96 -1.90 0.54 -1.97
N PHE A 97 -2.22 -0.51 -1.24
CA PHE A 97 -2.78 -1.75 -1.77
C PHE A 97 -3.70 -2.40 -0.73
N ASN A 98 -4.70 -3.12 -1.20
CA ASN A 98 -5.80 -3.61 -0.37
C ASN A 98 -5.37 -4.71 0.60
N SER A 99 -4.40 -5.54 0.20
CA SER A 99 -3.88 -6.61 1.06
C SER A 99 -2.85 -6.17 2.10
N LEU A 100 -2.49 -4.89 2.21
CA LEU A 100 -1.49 -4.44 3.18
C LEU A 100 -1.88 -4.78 4.63
N ASN A 101 -3.18 -4.70 4.97
CA ASN A 101 -3.64 -5.10 6.29
C ASN A 101 -3.51 -6.62 6.54
N LEU A 102 -3.65 -7.44 5.51
CA LEU A 102 -3.38 -8.87 5.58
C LEU A 102 -1.88 -9.14 5.85
N VAL A 103 -0.99 -8.44 5.15
CA VAL A 103 0.46 -8.52 5.39
C VAL A 103 0.80 -8.16 6.84
N LYS A 104 0.20 -7.10 7.40
CA LYS A 104 0.35 -6.73 8.82
C LYS A 104 -0.05 -7.86 9.76
N ASN A 105 -1.02 -8.68 9.36
CA ASN A 105 -1.52 -9.83 10.13
C ASN A 105 -0.80 -11.15 9.76
N ASN A 106 0.42 -11.06 9.21
CA ASN A 106 1.30 -12.18 8.87
C ASN A 106 0.71 -13.13 7.81
N TRP A 107 -0.04 -12.61 6.85
CA TRP A 107 -0.44 -13.37 5.67
C TRP A 107 0.69 -13.43 4.66
N ASN A 108 0.77 -14.51 3.91
CA ASN A 108 1.64 -14.67 2.76
C ASN A 108 0.88 -14.31 1.48
N GLY A 109 1.60 -14.05 0.39
CA GLY A 109 0.89 -13.75 -0.86
C GLY A 109 1.76 -13.36 -2.02
N LYS A 110 1.05 -13.00 -3.11
CA LYS A 110 1.65 -12.47 -4.33
C LYS A 110 1.04 -11.13 -4.67
N LEU A 111 1.90 -10.21 -5.09
CA LEU A 111 1.54 -8.91 -5.59
C LEU A 111 2.05 -8.81 -7.03
N ILE A 112 1.18 -8.50 -7.97
CA ILE A 112 1.48 -8.49 -9.41
C ILE A 112 1.19 -7.10 -9.94
N ASP A 113 2.19 -6.44 -10.53
CA ASP A 113 2.02 -5.17 -11.23
C ASP A 113 3.00 -5.05 -12.40
N PHE A 114 2.64 -4.24 -13.40
CA PHE A 114 3.51 -3.98 -14.54
C PHE A 114 4.53 -2.87 -14.30
N ASN A 115 4.31 -2.02 -13.28
CA ASN A 115 5.20 -0.90 -12.98
C ASN A 115 6.40 -1.39 -12.15
N ILE A 116 7.57 -1.40 -12.79
CA ILE A 116 8.82 -1.85 -12.16
C ILE A 116 9.25 -0.97 -10.98
N GLU A 117 9.01 0.34 -11.03
CA GLU A 117 9.39 1.26 -9.96
C GLU A 117 8.57 1.01 -8.69
N GLU A 118 7.26 0.82 -8.86
CA GLU A 118 6.34 0.44 -7.78
C GLU A 118 6.75 -0.90 -7.15
N ALA A 119 7.05 -1.89 -7.98
CA ALA A 119 7.46 -3.21 -7.53
C ALA A 119 8.78 -3.18 -6.72
N LEU A 120 9.78 -2.45 -7.18
CA LEU A 120 11.07 -2.30 -6.49
C LEU A 120 10.92 -1.54 -5.16
N ALA A 121 10.17 -0.43 -5.16
CA ALA A 121 9.92 0.36 -3.96
C ALA A 121 9.16 -0.46 -2.91
N LEU A 122 8.13 -1.21 -3.32
CA LEU A 122 7.35 -2.05 -2.41
C LEU A 122 8.18 -3.22 -1.86
N ARG A 123 8.98 -3.88 -2.70
CA ARG A 123 9.88 -4.98 -2.28
C ARG A 123 10.81 -4.55 -1.15
N SER A 124 11.41 -3.37 -1.28
CA SER A 124 12.28 -2.80 -0.26
C SER A 124 11.51 -2.52 1.04
N ASN A 125 10.33 -1.90 0.94
CA ASN A 125 9.50 -1.58 2.10
C ASN A 125 9.03 -2.84 2.83
N LEU A 126 8.54 -3.85 2.10
CA LEU A 126 8.05 -5.09 2.71
C LEU A 126 9.17 -5.87 3.41
N LYS A 127 10.33 -5.97 2.81
CA LYS A 127 11.50 -6.60 3.44
C LYS A 127 11.90 -5.92 4.75
N HIS A 128 11.79 -4.59 4.80
CA HIS A 128 12.16 -3.81 5.97
C HIS A 128 11.14 -3.92 7.12
N PHE A 129 9.84 -3.89 6.80
CA PHE A 129 8.79 -3.81 7.81
C PHE A 129 8.12 -5.14 8.16
N PHE A 130 8.14 -6.13 7.26
CA PHE A 130 7.36 -7.37 7.38
C PHE A 130 8.18 -8.62 7.07
N SER A 131 9.23 -8.84 7.83
CA SER A 131 10.14 -9.98 7.65
C SER A 131 9.49 -11.36 7.87
N LYS A 132 8.35 -11.41 8.57
CA LYS A 132 7.62 -12.66 8.88
C LYS A 132 6.70 -13.11 7.74
N SER A 133 6.23 -12.20 6.90
CA SER A 133 5.35 -12.52 5.77
C SER A 133 6.18 -12.83 4.53
N LYS A 134 5.86 -13.93 3.86
CA LYS A 134 6.47 -14.28 2.57
C LYS A 134 5.63 -13.67 1.45
N ILE A 135 6.10 -12.56 0.90
CA ILE A 135 5.41 -11.83 -0.16
C ILE A 135 6.26 -11.85 -1.43
N ASP A 136 5.75 -12.49 -2.46
CA ASP A 136 6.33 -12.49 -3.79
C ASP A 136 5.82 -11.26 -4.55
N ILE A 137 6.72 -10.45 -5.06
CA ILE A 137 6.38 -9.32 -5.93
C ILE A 137 6.78 -9.66 -7.35
N ILE A 138 5.80 -9.75 -8.24
CA ILE A 138 5.96 -10.10 -9.63
C ILE A 138 5.74 -8.84 -10.48
N ASN A 139 6.77 -8.44 -11.20
CA ASN A 139 6.65 -7.39 -12.20
C ASN A 139 6.26 -8.03 -13.54
N SER A 140 5.00 -7.97 -13.88
CA SER A 140 4.46 -8.55 -15.12
C SER A 140 3.19 -7.86 -15.56
N LYS A 141 3.00 -7.76 -16.87
CA LYS A 141 1.75 -7.32 -17.46
C LYS A 141 0.78 -8.51 -17.54
N VAL A 142 -0.41 -8.35 -16.98
CA VAL A 142 -1.48 -9.34 -17.13
C VAL A 142 -2.18 -9.11 -18.46
N ASN A 143 -2.04 -10.04 -19.39
CA ASN A 143 -2.67 -9.99 -20.71
C ASN A 143 -3.82 -11.01 -20.78
N LYS A 144 -4.89 -10.66 -21.50
CA LYS A 144 -5.86 -11.69 -21.94
C LYS A 144 -5.14 -12.61 -22.92
N LYS A 145 -5.26 -13.91 -22.73
CA LYS A 145 -5.00 -14.90 -23.81
C LYS A 145 -6.18 -14.94 -24.76
#